data_cb573da6a031b97aa2bda6d8f5643241
#
_entry.id   cb573da6a031b97aa2bda6d8f5643241
#
_cell.length_a   1.000
_cell.length_b   1.000
_cell.length_c   1.000
_cell.angle_alpha   90.00
_cell.angle_beta   90.00
_cell.angle_gamma   90.00
#
_symmetry.space_group_name_H-M   'P 1'
#
loop_
_entity.id
_entity.type
_entity.pdbx_description
1 polymer ?
#
loop_
_entity_poly.entity_id
_entity_poly.type
_entity_poly.pdbx_seq_one_letter_code
_entity_poly.pdbx_strand_id
1 'polypeptide(L)'
;MATVLKRNDPERARQYFADKMAFTTGPVEVSNNIKQGTEMVVVDVRQAEDYRKGHVPGAINLPQEKWGTYQGLRKDLLNVLYCYSQQCHLAAAAALEFAGKGFPVMEMDGGFEAWQENDLEVEKGESISKEKRIPVTA
;
A
#
# COMPACT_ATOMS: atom_id res chain seq x y z
N MET A 1 -3.65 -0.04 44.55
CA MET A 1 -4.35 1.05 43.82
C MET A 1 -4.31 0.83 42.34
N ALA A 2 -5.42 1.01 41.70
CA ALA A 2 -5.48 0.89 40.24
C ALA A 2 -4.89 2.14 39.58
N THR A 3 -4.14 1.94 38.49
CA THR A 3 -3.63 3.04 37.69
C THR A 3 -4.70 3.39 36.67
N VAL A 4 -5.01 4.68 36.54
CA VAL A 4 -5.96 5.16 35.55
C VAL A 4 -5.18 5.84 34.44
N LEU A 5 -5.46 5.45 33.19
CA LEU A 5 -4.85 6.10 32.03
C LEU A 5 -5.37 7.51 31.89
N LYS A 6 -4.49 8.42 31.48
CA LYS A 6 -4.86 9.79 31.25
C LYS A 6 -5.88 9.87 30.11
N ARG A 7 -6.91 10.69 30.30
CA ARG A 7 -7.92 10.90 29.28
C ARG A 7 -7.33 11.71 28.11
N ASN A 8 -7.84 11.45 26.94
CA ASN A 8 -7.47 12.24 25.74
C ASN A 8 -8.66 13.10 25.32
N ASP A 9 -8.47 13.85 24.22
CA ASP A 9 -9.51 14.70 23.64
C ASP A 9 -10.34 13.88 22.66
N PRO A 10 -11.63 13.61 22.94
CA PRO A 10 -12.47 12.81 22.05
C PRO A 10 -12.62 13.39 20.64
N GLU A 11 -12.63 14.72 20.49
CA GLU A 11 -12.78 15.32 19.16
C GLU A 11 -11.53 15.07 18.29
N ARG A 12 -10.35 15.19 18.90
CA ARG A 12 -9.12 14.89 18.17
C ARG A 12 -9.03 13.40 17.84
N ALA A 13 -9.49 12.55 18.75
CA ALA A 13 -9.51 11.11 18.50
C ALA A 13 -10.47 10.77 17.35
N ARG A 14 -11.65 11.41 17.32
CA ARG A 14 -12.60 11.21 16.24
C ARG A 14 -12.00 11.58 14.90
N GLN A 15 -11.30 12.70 14.81
CA GLN A 15 -10.68 13.15 13.58
C GLN A 15 -9.58 12.16 13.14
N TYR A 16 -8.75 11.74 14.09
CA TYR A 16 -7.68 10.78 13.79
C TYR A 16 -8.25 9.49 13.21
N PHE A 17 -9.30 8.95 13.82
CA PHE A 17 -9.85 7.69 13.33
C PHE A 17 -10.61 7.85 12.03
N ALA A 18 -11.23 9.02 11.80
CA ALA A 18 -11.80 9.31 10.48
C ALA A 18 -10.70 9.32 9.42
N ASP A 19 -9.55 9.92 9.71
CA ASP A 19 -8.41 9.93 8.81
C ASP A 19 -7.85 8.53 8.60
N LYS A 20 -7.75 7.76 9.69
CA LYS A 20 -7.27 6.38 9.59
C LYS A 20 -8.15 5.55 8.66
N MET A 21 -9.46 5.70 8.78
CA MET A 21 -10.40 4.98 7.89
C MET A 21 -10.29 5.46 6.45
N ALA A 22 -9.99 6.75 6.25
CA ALA A 22 -9.92 7.33 4.91
C ALA A 22 -8.62 6.99 4.20
N PHE A 23 -7.53 6.81 4.94
CA PHE A 23 -6.19 6.69 4.34
C PHE A 23 -5.53 5.33 4.55
N THR A 24 -6.25 4.35 5.12
CA THR A 24 -5.74 2.99 5.26
C THR A 24 -6.74 1.97 4.75
N THR A 25 -6.24 0.80 4.39
CA THR A 25 -7.06 -0.34 3.98
C THR A 25 -6.37 -1.62 4.45
N GLY A 26 -6.97 -2.77 4.22
CA GLY A 26 -6.39 -4.04 4.63
C GLY A 26 -6.07 -4.95 3.46
N PRO A 27 -5.33 -6.05 3.72
CA PRO A 27 -4.95 -6.98 2.64
C PRO A 27 -6.15 -7.64 1.97
N VAL A 28 -7.16 -8.03 2.74
CA VAL A 28 -8.34 -8.69 2.16
C VAL A 28 -9.09 -7.74 1.24
N GLU A 29 -9.25 -6.48 1.66
CA GLU A 29 -9.89 -5.47 0.83
C GLU A 29 -9.13 -5.23 -0.47
N VAL A 30 -7.80 -5.13 -0.38
CA VAL A 30 -6.97 -4.94 -1.58
C VAL A 30 -7.10 -6.15 -2.51
N SER A 31 -7.06 -7.36 -1.96
CA SER A 31 -7.22 -8.58 -2.75
C SER A 31 -8.56 -8.59 -3.48
N ASN A 32 -9.63 -8.22 -2.78
CA ASN A 32 -10.95 -8.18 -3.39
C ASN A 32 -11.02 -7.14 -4.50
N ASN A 33 -10.42 -5.98 -4.29
CA ASN A 33 -10.36 -4.94 -5.32
C ASN A 33 -9.61 -5.41 -6.56
N ILE A 34 -8.51 -6.13 -6.37
CA ILE A 34 -7.75 -6.68 -7.49
C ILE A 34 -8.62 -7.66 -8.28
N LYS A 35 -9.31 -8.56 -7.58
CA LYS A 35 -10.16 -9.56 -8.22
C LYS A 35 -11.33 -8.93 -8.98
N GLN A 36 -11.84 -7.82 -8.49
CA GLN A 36 -12.94 -7.11 -9.13
C GLN A 36 -12.49 -6.20 -10.28
N GLY A 37 -11.18 -6.09 -10.50
CA GLY A 37 -10.65 -5.22 -11.53
C GLY A 37 -10.73 -3.74 -11.20
N THR A 38 -10.81 -3.39 -9.93
CA THR A 38 -10.84 -1.99 -9.50
C THR A 38 -9.59 -1.27 -9.97
N GLU A 39 -9.77 -0.10 -10.59
CA GLU A 39 -8.63 0.69 -11.05
C GLU A 39 -7.93 1.37 -9.87
N MET A 40 -6.68 1.01 -9.67
CA MET A 40 -5.82 1.57 -8.63
C MET A 40 -4.39 1.14 -8.95
N VAL A 41 -3.42 1.77 -8.30
CA VAL A 41 -2.02 1.35 -8.42
C VAL A 41 -1.61 0.78 -7.07
N VAL A 42 -1.17 -0.47 -7.03
CA VAL A 42 -0.61 -1.04 -5.81
C VAL A 42 0.91 -0.86 -5.88
N VAL A 43 1.49 -0.28 -4.84
CA VAL A 43 2.89 0.13 -4.84
C VAL A 43 3.62 -0.58 -3.71
N ASP A 44 4.58 -1.42 -4.09
CA ASP A 44 5.46 -2.11 -3.16
C ASP A 44 6.70 -1.22 -2.96
N VAL A 45 6.87 -0.68 -1.75
CA VAL A 45 8.01 0.20 -1.48
C VAL A 45 9.18 -0.53 -0.83
N ARG A 46 9.12 -1.87 -0.78
CA ARG A 46 10.22 -2.67 -0.26
C ARG A 46 11.39 -2.67 -1.24
N GLN A 47 12.51 -3.26 -0.82
CA GLN A 47 13.66 -3.40 -1.68
C GLN A 47 13.32 -4.27 -2.89
N ALA A 48 13.96 -3.99 -4.01
CA ALA A 48 13.70 -4.70 -5.27
C ALA A 48 13.90 -6.21 -5.15
N GLU A 49 14.90 -6.63 -4.38
CA GLU A 49 15.16 -8.04 -4.18
C GLU A 49 14.00 -8.75 -3.50
N ASP A 50 13.44 -8.12 -2.46
CA ASP A 50 12.29 -8.70 -1.74
C ASP A 50 11.04 -8.71 -2.59
N TYR A 51 10.84 -7.67 -3.38
CA TYR A 51 9.74 -7.60 -4.33
C TYR A 51 9.80 -8.78 -5.31
N ARG A 52 10.96 -9.07 -5.85
CA ARG A 52 11.09 -10.17 -6.81
C ARG A 52 10.81 -11.54 -6.20
N LYS A 53 11.07 -11.70 -4.91
CA LYS A 53 10.80 -12.97 -4.22
C LYS A 53 9.31 -13.21 -4.01
N GLY A 54 8.52 -12.17 -4.01
CA GLY A 54 7.08 -12.27 -3.87
C GLY A 54 6.48 -10.91 -3.58
N HIS A 55 5.36 -10.61 -4.23
CA HIS A 55 4.67 -9.33 -4.05
C HIS A 55 3.18 -9.49 -4.36
N VAL A 56 2.42 -8.48 -4.02
CA VAL A 56 0.99 -8.43 -4.33
C VAL A 56 0.83 -8.44 -5.85
N PRO A 57 -0.06 -9.28 -6.39
CA PRO A 57 -0.24 -9.37 -7.84
C PRO A 57 -0.52 -8.01 -8.47
N GLY A 58 0.23 -7.68 -9.50
CA GLY A 58 0.08 -6.42 -10.23
C GLY A 58 0.75 -5.22 -9.59
N ALA A 59 1.34 -5.37 -8.41
CA ALA A 59 2.01 -4.26 -7.74
C ALA A 59 3.25 -3.81 -8.53
N ILE A 60 3.48 -2.51 -8.56
CA ILE A 60 4.75 -1.98 -9.05
C ILE A 60 5.71 -1.89 -7.86
N ASN A 61 7.00 -1.85 -8.16
CA ASN A 61 8.02 -1.70 -7.12
C ASN A 61 8.64 -0.29 -7.21
N LEU A 62 8.58 0.44 -6.10
CA LEU A 62 9.18 1.76 -6.03
C LEU A 62 9.96 1.88 -4.72
N PRO A 63 11.17 1.29 -4.67
CA PRO A 63 11.99 1.34 -3.46
C PRO A 63 12.46 2.75 -3.15
N GLN A 64 12.87 2.98 -1.91
CA GLN A 64 13.14 4.31 -1.38
C GLN A 64 14.11 5.12 -2.25
N GLU A 65 15.15 4.50 -2.76
CA GLU A 65 16.15 5.20 -3.58
C GLU A 65 15.58 5.68 -4.92
N LYS A 66 14.39 5.23 -5.29
CA LYS A 66 13.73 5.64 -6.53
C LYS A 66 12.50 6.50 -6.31
N TRP A 67 12.18 6.83 -5.06
CA TRP A 67 10.96 7.63 -4.79
C TRP A 67 10.93 8.94 -5.56
N GLY A 68 12.06 9.58 -5.74
CA GLY A 68 12.14 10.85 -6.46
C GLY A 68 11.83 10.77 -7.94
N THR A 69 11.71 9.57 -8.48
CA THR A 69 11.32 9.38 -9.89
C THR A 69 9.81 9.34 -10.05
N TYR A 70 9.07 9.00 -8.98
CA TYR A 70 7.61 8.80 -8.98
C TYR A 70 7.14 7.82 -10.06
N GLN A 71 8.05 6.96 -10.54
CA GLN A 71 7.77 6.05 -11.65
C GLN A 71 6.65 5.08 -11.32
N GLY A 72 5.63 5.05 -12.17
CA GLY A 72 4.48 4.15 -12.01
C GLY A 72 3.34 4.71 -11.18
N LEU A 73 3.55 5.80 -10.46
CA LEU A 73 2.47 6.43 -9.69
C LEU A 73 1.51 7.18 -10.62
N ARG A 74 0.26 7.27 -10.22
CA ARG A 74 -0.78 7.94 -10.98
C ARG A 74 -1.43 9.04 -10.15
N LYS A 75 -1.67 10.18 -10.77
CA LYS A 75 -2.39 11.27 -10.09
C LYS A 75 -3.89 11.16 -10.24
N ASP A 76 -4.34 10.36 -11.20
CA ASP A 76 -5.76 10.15 -11.46
C ASP A 76 -6.32 8.89 -10.81
N LEU A 77 -5.51 8.14 -10.09
CA LEU A 77 -5.93 6.93 -9.41
C LEU A 77 -5.39 6.93 -7.98
N LEU A 78 -5.98 6.10 -7.14
CA LEU A 78 -5.47 5.89 -5.80
C LEU A 78 -4.24 4.99 -5.87
N ASN A 79 -3.18 5.42 -5.21
CA ASN A 79 -1.94 4.65 -5.10
C ASN A 79 -1.92 4.02 -3.71
N VAL A 80 -2.02 2.68 -3.66
CA VAL A 80 -2.09 1.92 -2.40
C VAL A 80 -0.71 1.36 -2.10
N LEU A 81 -0.10 1.83 -1.02
CA LEU A 81 1.28 1.50 -0.70
C LEU A 81 1.38 0.45 0.39
N TYR A 82 2.38 -0.42 0.30
CA TYR A 82 2.69 -1.34 1.38
C TYR A 82 4.19 -1.58 1.50
N CYS A 83 4.62 -2.00 2.70
CA CYS A 83 6.00 -2.40 2.94
C CYS A 83 6.01 -3.78 3.60
N TYR A 84 6.88 -4.00 4.59
CA TYR A 84 7.11 -5.34 5.12
C TYR A 84 6.06 -5.82 6.12
N SER A 85 5.70 -4.96 7.08
CA SER A 85 4.85 -5.34 8.20
C SER A 85 4.16 -4.12 8.80
N GLN A 86 3.31 -4.35 9.79
CA GLN A 86 2.61 -3.26 10.47
C GLN A 86 3.57 -2.33 11.22
N GLN A 87 4.69 -2.87 11.73
CA GLN A 87 5.67 -2.07 12.44
C GLN A 87 6.59 -1.27 11.51
N CYS A 88 6.59 -1.59 10.23
CA CYS A 88 7.42 -0.89 9.26
C CYS A 88 6.76 0.44 8.90
N HIS A 89 7.48 1.54 9.06
CA HIS A 89 6.96 2.86 8.74
C HIS A 89 7.34 3.33 7.33
N LEU A 90 7.94 2.46 6.53
CA LEU A 90 8.41 2.85 5.21
C LEU A 90 7.26 3.24 4.29
N ALA A 91 6.15 2.49 4.31
CA ALA A 91 5.00 2.83 3.48
C ALA A 91 4.37 4.16 3.90
N ALA A 92 4.32 4.43 5.22
CA ALA A 92 3.80 5.71 5.70
C ALA A 92 4.70 6.86 5.28
N ALA A 93 6.02 6.67 5.33
CA ALA A 93 6.97 7.67 4.88
C ALA A 93 6.82 7.94 3.38
N ALA A 94 6.65 6.88 2.59
CA ALA A 94 6.42 7.00 1.15
C ALA A 94 5.12 7.75 0.88
N ALA A 95 4.05 7.40 1.60
CA ALA A 95 2.76 8.06 1.43
C ALA A 95 2.86 9.55 1.72
N LEU A 96 3.60 9.92 2.77
CA LEU A 96 3.81 11.33 3.10
C LEU A 96 4.53 12.05 1.95
N GLU A 97 5.57 11.44 1.42
CA GLU A 97 6.33 12.01 0.30
C GLU A 97 5.45 12.17 -0.94
N PHE A 98 4.74 11.13 -1.32
CA PHE A 98 3.95 11.14 -2.55
C PHE A 98 2.73 12.05 -2.44
N ALA A 99 2.06 12.07 -1.28
CA ALA A 99 0.96 12.99 -1.06
C ALA A 99 1.42 14.44 -1.16
N GLY A 100 2.62 14.72 -0.65
CA GLY A 100 3.22 16.05 -0.76
C GLY A 100 3.47 16.49 -2.20
N LYS A 101 3.51 15.54 -3.13
CA LYS A 101 3.69 15.82 -4.56
C LYS A 101 2.38 15.71 -5.34
N GLY A 102 1.26 15.57 -4.65
CA GLY A 102 -0.06 15.60 -5.27
C GLY A 102 -0.61 14.24 -5.71
N PHE A 103 0.00 13.15 -5.28
CA PHE A 103 -0.50 11.81 -5.60
C PHE A 103 -1.50 11.36 -4.54
N PRO A 104 -2.71 10.89 -4.92
CA PRO A 104 -3.62 10.29 -3.95
C PRO A 104 -3.02 8.99 -3.40
N VAL A 105 -3.02 8.84 -2.09
CA VAL A 105 -2.36 7.69 -1.45
C VAL A 105 -3.24 7.05 -0.40
N MET A 106 -2.99 5.76 -0.18
CA MET A 106 -3.60 4.99 0.89
C MET A 106 -2.58 3.94 1.30
N GLU A 107 -2.54 3.60 2.58
CA GLU A 107 -1.63 2.57 3.07
C GLU A 107 -2.37 1.26 3.31
N MET A 108 -1.80 0.14 2.84
CA MET A 108 -2.33 -1.18 3.19
C MET A 108 -1.69 -1.61 4.51
N ASP A 109 -2.53 -1.71 5.53
CA ASP A 109 -2.10 -2.11 6.87
C ASP A 109 -1.50 -3.51 6.86
N GLY A 110 -0.52 -3.71 7.71
CA GLY A 110 0.11 -5.01 7.92
C GLY A 110 1.15 -5.39 6.90
N GLY A 111 1.23 -4.69 5.79
CA GLY A 111 2.24 -4.92 4.78
C GLY A 111 2.19 -6.32 4.14
N PHE A 112 3.28 -6.72 3.55
CA PHE A 112 3.35 -8.02 2.88
C PHE A 112 3.23 -9.19 3.86
N GLU A 113 3.67 -9.01 5.11
CA GLU A 113 3.50 -10.02 6.14
C GLU A 113 2.03 -10.37 6.34
N ALA A 114 1.17 -9.36 6.48
CA ALA A 114 -0.27 -9.60 6.65
C ALA A 114 -0.89 -10.17 5.37
N TRP A 115 -0.40 -9.78 4.21
CA TRP A 115 -0.84 -10.35 2.94
C TRP A 115 -0.63 -11.87 2.95
N GLN A 116 0.56 -12.30 3.33
CA GLN A 116 0.89 -13.73 3.38
C GLN A 116 0.13 -14.46 4.50
N GLU A 117 -0.06 -13.82 5.63
CA GLU A 117 -0.81 -14.42 6.74
C GLU A 117 -2.26 -14.69 6.39
N ASN A 118 -2.80 -13.97 5.44
CA ASN A 118 -4.17 -14.19 4.95
C ASN A 118 -4.22 -15.15 3.76
N ASP A 119 -3.11 -15.81 3.45
CA ASP A 119 -3.01 -16.80 2.36
C ASP A 119 -3.49 -16.26 1.01
N LEU A 120 -3.18 -15.00 0.76
CA LEU A 120 -3.57 -14.35 -0.49
C LEU A 120 -2.55 -14.65 -1.60
N GLU A 121 -2.99 -14.51 -2.85
CA GLU A 121 -2.18 -14.83 -4.01
C GLU A 121 -0.92 -13.95 -4.08
N VAL A 122 0.21 -14.55 -4.43
CA VAL A 122 1.51 -13.87 -4.51
C VAL A 122 2.05 -14.02 -5.92
N GLU A 123 2.54 -12.93 -6.48
CA GLU A 123 3.22 -12.89 -7.77
C GLU A 123 4.73 -12.85 -7.53
N LYS A 124 5.51 -13.54 -8.35
CA LYS A 124 6.99 -13.56 -8.21
C LYS A 124 7.64 -13.00 -9.45
N GLY A 125 8.86 -12.48 -9.27
CA GLY A 125 9.64 -11.95 -10.37
C GLY A 125 9.35 -10.48 -10.63
N GLU A 126 9.73 -9.99 -11.80
CA GLU A 126 9.46 -8.60 -12.16
C GLU A 126 7.99 -8.43 -12.49
N SER A 127 7.44 -7.26 -12.15
CA SER A 127 6.06 -6.96 -12.48
C SER A 127 5.91 -6.84 -13.99
N ILE A 128 4.86 -7.47 -14.54
CA ILE A 128 4.53 -7.32 -15.94
C ILE A 128 3.68 -6.07 -16.06
N SER A 129 4.12 -5.11 -16.90
CA SER A 129 3.38 -3.88 -17.11
C SER A 129 2.00 -4.17 -17.69
N LYS A 130 1.06 -3.23 -17.48
CA LYS A 130 -0.27 -3.37 -18.03
C LYS A 130 -0.27 -3.61 -19.54
N GLU A 131 0.62 -2.93 -20.24
CA GLU A 131 0.72 -3.07 -21.69
C GLU A 131 1.12 -4.49 -22.08
N LYS A 132 1.98 -5.12 -21.31
CA LYS A 132 2.41 -6.49 -21.58
C LYS A 132 1.35 -7.51 -21.20
N ARG A 133 0.48 -7.16 -20.25
CA ARG A 133 -0.60 -8.06 -19.84
C ARG A 133 -1.77 -8.02 -20.79
N ILE A 134 -2.03 -6.86 -21.36
CA ILE A 134 -3.18 -6.64 -22.23
C ILE A 134 -3.22 -7.55 -23.43
N PRO A 135 -2.11 -7.90 -24.09
CA PRO A 135 -2.20 -8.80 -25.24
C PRO A 135 -2.93 -10.10 -24.96
N VAL A 136 -2.98 -10.49 -23.70
CA VAL A 136 -3.74 -11.67 -23.31
C VAL A 136 -5.22 -11.46 -23.51
N THR A 137 -5.68 -10.23 -23.45
CA THR A 137 -7.10 -9.88 -23.56
C THR A 137 -7.47 -9.32 -24.93
N ALA A 138 -6.49 -9.02 -25.71
CA ALA A 138 -6.75 -8.41 -27.01
C ALA A 138 -7.39 -9.39 -27.97
#